data_727aa0329e1ce5dff012c26e50603221
#
_entry.id   727aa0329e1ce5dff012c26e50603221
#
_cell.length_a   1.000
_cell.length_b   1.000
_cell.length_c   1.000
_cell.angle_alpha   90.00
_cell.angle_beta   90.00
_cell.angle_gamma   90.00
#
_symmetry.space_group_name_H-M   'P 1'
#
loop_
_entity.id
_entity.type
_entity.pdbx_description
1 polymer ?
#
loop_
_entity_poly.entity_id
_entity_poly.type
_entity_poly.pdbx_seq_one_letter_code
_entity_poly.pdbx_strand_id
1 'polypeptide(L)'
;MAASLRQSYSLLSPVVAAHADWSVNADKRWMSVARRDDGLWKIGMPEKVGDATTLAARLLDRAAGAAVVLGVDFPLGLPRAYSKIAGIADFTVWLAGLDPADGVFRPCATLDEVSLARPFYPLKSMAGAGQMARLAAALGLNDAAA
;
A
#
# COMPACT_ATOMS: atom_id res chain seq x y z
N MET A 1 -16.17 -32.89 12.75
CA MET A 1 -17.11 -31.79 12.52
C MET A 1 -16.39 -30.49 12.84
N ALA A 2 -15.86 -29.81 11.83
CA ALA A 2 -15.19 -28.52 11.99
C ALA A 2 -16.23 -27.43 11.76
N ALA A 3 -16.62 -26.74 12.83
CA ALA A 3 -17.51 -25.61 12.75
C ALA A 3 -16.78 -24.44 12.10
N SER A 4 -17.18 -24.08 10.89
CA SER A 4 -16.73 -22.88 10.17
C SER A 4 -17.19 -21.65 10.93
N LEU A 5 -16.32 -21.02 11.70
CA LEU A 5 -16.50 -19.67 12.22
C LEU A 5 -16.40 -18.69 11.03
N ARG A 6 -17.48 -18.57 10.26
CA ARG A 6 -17.70 -17.39 9.45
C ARG A 6 -18.05 -16.24 10.40
N GLN A 7 -17.03 -15.53 10.86
CA GLN A 7 -17.23 -14.25 11.49
C GLN A 7 -17.89 -13.32 10.46
N SER A 8 -19.20 -13.12 10.61
CA SER A 8 -19.92 -12.09 9.87
C SER A 8 -19.38 -10.75 10.34
N TYR A 9 -18.38 -10.21 9.64
CA TYR A 9 -18.07 -8.80 9.76
C TYR A 9 -19.30 -8.05 9.23
N SER A 10 -20.17 -7.62 10.15
CA SER A 10 -21.08 -6.54 9.86
C SER A 10 -20.19 -5.37 9.42
N LEU A 11 -20.16 -5.11 8.11
CA LEU A 11 -19.49 -3.95 7.56
C LEU A 11 -20.27 -2.74 8.08
N LEU A 12 -19.88 -2.26 9.26
CA LEU A 12 -20.36 -0.99 9.78
C LEU A 12 -20.06 0.04 8.70
N SER A 13 -21.10 0.73 8.23
CA SER A 13 -20.90 1.79 7.26
C SER A 13 -19.89 2.79 7.82
N PRO A 14 -18.80 3.10 7.14
CA PRO A 14 -17.80 4.02 7.65
C PRO A 14 -18.42 5.40 7.86
N VAL A 15 -18.00 6.06 8.94
CA VAL A 15 -18.39 7.45 9.21
C VAL A 15 -17.25 8.44 8.94
N VAL A 16 -16.04 7.93 8.82
CA VAL A 16 -14.85 8.68 8.40
C VAL A 16 -14.21 7.95 7.23
N ALA A 17 -13.94 8.71 6.17
CA ALA A 17 -13.15 8.26 5.04
C ALA A 17 -11.99 9.23 4.87
N ALA A 18 -10.77 8.72 4.75
CA ALA A 18 -9.58 9.52 4.52
C ALA A 18 -8.82 8.98 3.32
N HIS A 19 -8.17 9.86 2.57
CA HIS A 19 -7.21 9.50 1.55
C HIS A 19 -5.92 10.27 1.79
N ALA A 20 -4.81 9.55 1.94
CA ALA A 20 -3.48 10.09 2.17
C ALA A 20 -2.62 9.95 0.92
N ASP A 21 -2.14 11.07 0.42
CA ASP A 21 -1.10 11.20 -0.61
C ASP A 21 0.26 11.08 0.10
N TRP A 22 1.01 10.04 -0.25
CA TRP A 22 2.20 9.64 0.50
C TRP A 22 3.48 10.10 -0.18
N SER A 23 4.45 10.50 0.61
CA SER A 23 5.77 10.91 0.14
C SER A 23 6.84 10.38 1.09
N VAL A 24 8.04 10.13 0.57
CA VAL A 24 9.22 9.85 1.40
C VAL A 24 9.48 11.02 2.37
N ASN A 25 9.34 12.25 1.88
CA ASN A 25 9.43 13.46 2.73
C ASN A 25 8.12 13.63 3.51
N ALA A 26 8.19 13.56 4.84
CA ALA A 26 7.04 13.67 5.72
C ALA A 26 6.30 15.02 5.56
N ASP A 27 7.01 16.11 5.29
CA ASP A 27 6.42 17.43 5.09
C ASP A 27 5.59 17.54 3.79
N LYS A 28 5.73 16.58 2.89
CA LYS A 28 4.98 16.50 1.64
C LYS A 28 3.79 15.55 1.70
N ARG A 29 3.54 14.94 2.85
CA ARG A 29 2.39 14.03 3.04
C ARG A 29 1.15 14.83 3.38
N TRP A 30 0.11 14.68 2.58
CA TRP A 30 -1.17 15.35 2.76
C TRP A 30 -2.30 14.35 2.81
N MET A 31 -3.38 14.69 3.47
CA MET A 31 -4.60 13.88 3.44
C MET A 31 -5.82 14.76 3.32
N SER A 32 -6.86 14.18 2.73
CA SER A 32 -8.22 14.71 2.77
C SER A 32 -9.07 13.78 3.61
N VAL A 33 -9.89 14.36 4.49
CA VAL A 33 -10.77 13.61 5.38
C VAL A 33 -12.20 14.00 5.10
N ALA A 34 -13.06 13.02 4.86
CA ALA A 34 -14.48 13.19 4.77
C ALA A 34 -15.17 12.55 5.98
N ARG A 35 -16.17 13.22 6.52
CA ARG A 35 -17.01 12.71 7.59
C ARG A 35 -18.44 12.57 7.11
N ARG A 36 -19.08 11.48 7.47
CA ARG A 36 -20.50 11.25 7.19
C ARG A 36 -21.34 11.86 8.32
N ASP A 37 -22.24 12.74 7.95
CA ASP A 37 -23.15 13.44 8.85
C ASP A 37 -24.54 13.47 8.20
N ASP A 38 -25.57 12.99 8.89
CA ASP A 38 -26.94 12.87 8.37
C ASP A 38 -27.04 12.22 6.98
N GLY A 39 -26.24 11.18 6.76
CA GLY A 39 -26.19 10.46 5.48
C GLY A 39 -25.38 11.13 4.38
N LEU A 40 -24.91 12.35 4.56
CA LEU A 40 -24.11 13.10 3.60
C LEU A 40 -22.62 13.11 3.99
N TRP A 41 -21.76 13.08 2.97
CA TRP A 41 -20.32 13.22 3.19
C TRP A 41 -19.91 14.70 3.13
N LYS A 42 -19.26 15.16 4.18
CA LYS A 42 -18.65 16.48 4.28
C LYS A 42 -17.15 16.33 4.20
N ILE A 43 -16.53 16.93 3.19
CA ILE A 43 -15.08 16.86 2.98
C ILE A 43 -14.45 18.07 3.64
N GLY A 44 -13.43 17.84 4.48
CA GLY A 44 -12.61 18.89 5.07
C GLY A 44 -11.56 19.44 4.11
N MET A 45 -10.93 20.55 4.50
CA MET A 45 -9.75 21.03 3.78
C MET A 45 -8.61 20.02 3.88
N PRO A 46 -7.76 19.91 2.84
CA PRO A 46 -6.56 19.08 2.94
C PRO A 46 -5.69 19.50 4.12
N GLU A 47 -5.18 18.51 4.83
CA GLU A 47 -4.33 18.69 6.00
C GLU A 47 -3.07 17.81 5.92
N LYS A 48 -2.06 18.13 6.72
CA LYS A 48 -0.85 17.30 6.81
C LYS A 48 -1.18 15.95 7.46
N VAL A 49 -0.58 14.88 6.92
CA VAL A 49 -0.66 13.56 7.55
C VAL A 49 -0.06 13.59 8.97
N GLY A 50 0.98 14.38 9.18
CA GLY A 50 1.68 14.45 10.45
C GLY A 50 2.43 13.15 10.75
N ASP A 51 2.47 12.77 12.03
CA ASP A 51 3.10 11.52 12.46
C ASP A 51 2.32 10.31 11.94
N ALA A 52 2.98 9.51 11.09
CA ALA A 52 2.42 8.33 10.47
C ALA A 52 2.08 7.24 11.50
N THR A 53 2.83 7.14 12.59
CA THR A 53 2.64 6.12 13.64
C THR A 53 1.34 6.32 14.41
N THR A 54 0.83 7.54 14.47
CA THR A 54 -0.41 7.91 15.16
C THR A 54 -1.59 8.11 14.20
N LEU A 55 -1.38 8.02 12.87
CA LEU A 55 -2.41 8.33 11.88
C LEU A 55 -3.69 7.52 12.09
N ALA A 56 -3.57 6.20 12.24
CA ALA A 56 -4.72 5.32 12.43
C ALA A 56 -5.50 5.68 13.71
N ALA A 57 -4.80 5.89 14.83
CA ALA A 57 -5.43 6.27 16.10
C ALA A 57 -6.18 7.59 15.97
N ARG A 58 -5.57 8.60 15.36
CA ARG A 58 -6.21 9.93 15.15
C ARG A 58 -7.46 9.86 14.28
N LEU A 59 -7.48 8.99 13.27
CA LEU A 59 -8.67 8.78 12.43
C LEU A 59 -9.77 8.02 13.18
N LEU A 60 -9.42 7.04 14.00
CA LEU A 60 -10.36 6.31 14.86
C LEU A 60 -10.98 7.23 15.91
N ASP A 61 -10.20 8.12 16.52
CA ASP A 61 -10.70 9.12 17.47
C ASP A 61 -11.72 10.06 16.79
N ARG A 62 -11.44 10.50 15.55
CA ARG A 62 -12.38 11.32 14.75
C ARG A 62 -13.68 10.59 14.45
N ALA A 63 -13.63 9.27 14.33
CA ALA A 63 -14.79 8.44 14.09
C ALA A 63 -15.58 8.10 15.37
N ALA A 64 -15.10 8.48 16.56
CA ALA A 64 -15.72 8.20 17.85
C ALA A 64 -16.09 6.71 18.03
N GLY A 65 -15.19 5.82 17.65
CA GLY A 65 -15.37 4.37 17.74
C GLY A 65 -16.14 3.72 16.57
N ALA A 66 -16.60 4.50 15.60
CA ALA A 66 -17.22 3.97 14.40
C ALA A 66 -16.16 3.54 13.33
N ALA A 67 -16.63 2.94 12.25
CA ALA A 67 -15.75 2.45 11.19
C ALA A 67 -15.05 3.58 10.41
N VAL A 68 -13.78 3.36 10.09
CA VAL A 68 -12.94 4.25 9.29
C VAL A 68 -12.48 3.52 8.03
N VAL A 69 -12.45 4.22 6.91
CA VAL A 69 -11.76 3.79 5.70
C VAL A 69 -10.60 4.74 5.43
N LEU A 70 -9.40 4.19 5.30
CA LEU A 70 -8.20 4.93 4.91
C LEU A 70 -7.70 4.39 3.56
N GLY A 71 -7.71 5.24 2.55
CA GLY A 71 -7.02 5.02 1.27
C GLY A 71 -5.61 5.59 1.32
N VAL A 72 -4.68 4.92 0.68
CA VAL A 72 -3.29 5.36 0.51
C VAL A 72 -2.86 5.11 -0.92
N ASP A 73 -1.92 5.88 -1.42
CA ASP A 73 -1.39 5.79 -2.78
C ASP A 73 -0.09 4.97 -2.89
N PHE A 74 0.27 4.25 -1.83
CA PHE A 74 1.37 3.30 -1.87
C PHE A 74 0.86 1.84 -1.91
N PRO A 75 1.66 0.90 -2.44
CA PRO A 75 1.29 -0.51 -2.49
C PRO A 75 1.02 -1.10 -1.11
N LEU A 76 -0.12 -1.80 -0.95
CA LEU A 76 -0.49 -2.52 0.27
C LEU A 76 -0.22 -4.02 0.19
N GLY A 77 0.52 -4.45 -0.82
CA GLY A 77 0.83 -5.86 -1.05
C GLY A 77 1.79 -6.05 -2.21
N LEU A 78 2.06 -7.31 -2.52
CA LEU A 78 2.91 -7.72 -3.63
C LEU A 78 2.07 -8.43 -4.70
N PRO A 79 2.45 -8.34 -5.98
CA PRO A 79 1.88 -9.19 -7.01
C PRO A 79 2.01 -10.67 -6.61
N ARG A 80 0.93 -11.44 -6.77
CA ARG A 80 0.90 -12.86 -6.38
C ARG A 80 2.01 -13.67 -7.03
N ALA A 81 2.29 -13.40 -8.31
CA ALA A 81 3.35 -14.06 -9.05
C ALA A 81 4.72 -13.79 -8.43
N TYR A 82 5.01 -12.52 -8.09
CA TYR A 82 6.25 -12.16 -7.41
C TYR A 82 6.37 -12.84 -6.04
N SER A 83 5.33 -12.78 -5.20
CA SER A 83 5.33 -13.43 -3.89
C SER A 83 5.63 -14.91 -3.97
N LYS A 84 5.04 -15.60 -4.97
CA LYS A 84 5.27 -17.03 -5.21
C LYS A 84 6.73 -17.34 -5.54
N ILE A 85 7.33 -16.58 -6.47
CA ILE A 85 8.72 -16.79 -6.91
C ILE A 85 9.71 -16.40 -5.82
N ALA A 86 9.44 -15.32 -5.09
CA ALA A 86 10.28 -14.85 -3.99
C ALA A 86 10.10 -15.65 -2.69
N GLY A 87 9.18 -16.62 -2.65
CA GLY A 87 8.91 -17.44 -1.46
C GLY A 87 8.23 -16.68 -0.31
N ILE A 88 7.52 -15.58 -0.61
CA ILE A 88 6.87 -14.72 0.38
C ILE A 88 5.46 -15.25 0.61
N ALA A 89 5.24 -15.94 1.73
CA ALA A 89 3.94 -16.52 2.10
C ALA A 89 2.99 -15.48 2.71
N ASP A 90 3.52 -14.54 3.49
CA ASP A 90 2.78 -13.47 4.16
C ASP A 90 3.50 -12.13 3.99
N PHE A 91 2.82 -11.19 3.35
CA PHE A 91 3.38 -9.86 3.07
C PHE A 91 3.69 -9.08 4.34
N THR A 92 2.83 -9.15 5.35
CA THR A 92 2.96 -8.37 6.59
C THR A 92 4.14 -8.87 7.41
N VAL A 93 4.28 -10.20 7.51
CA VAL A 93 5.42 -10.83 8.20
C VAL A 93 6.72 -10.53 7.47
N TRP A 94 6.72 -10.65 6.14
CA TRP A 94 7.89 -10.32 5.32
C TRP A 94 8.29 -8.85 5.48
N LEU A 95 7.34 -7.92 5.39
CA LEU A 95 7.59 -6.49 5.52
C LEU A 95 8.14 -6.12 6.90
N ALA A 96 7.61 -6.73 7.97
CA ALA A 96 8.08 -6.50 9.34
C ALA A 96 9.50 -7.03 9.59
N GLY A 97 9.95 -8.01 8.79
CA GLY A 97 11.30 -8.57 8.85
C GLY A 97 12.34 -7.83 8.03
N LEU A 98 11.94 -6.83 7.22
CA LEU A 98 12.89 -6.08 6.39
C LEU A 98 13.60 -5.00 7.21
N ASP A 99 14.91 -4.89 7.00
CA ASP A 99 15.68 -3.71 7.44
C ASP A 99 15.44 -2.56 6.44
N PRO A 100 15.17 -1.32 6.89
CA PRO A 100 15.11 -0.15 6.01
C PRO A 100 16.36 0.05 5.13
N ALA A 101 17.50 -0.49 5.54
CA ALA A 101 18.74 -0.50 4.76
C ALA A 101 18.78 -1.59 3.68
N ASP A 102 17.84 -2.53 3.68
CA ASP A 102 17.80 -3.62 2.72
C ASP A 102 17.72 -3.12 1.28
N GLY A 103 18.40 -3.85 0.41
CA GLY A 103 18.44 -3.56 -1.03
C GLY A 103 17.05 -3.53 -1.68
N VAL A 104 16.07 -4.20 -1.07
CA VAL A 104 14.69 -4.25 -1.58
C VAL A 104 14.07 -2.86 -1.75
N PHE A 105 14.42 -1.90 -0.90
CA PHE A 105 13.92 -0.52 -0.99
C PHE A 105 14.76 0.40 -1.89
N ARG A 106 15.86 -0.10 -2.43
CA ARG A 106 16.73 0.70 -3.30
C ARG A 106 16.26 0.57 -4.75
N PRO A 107 15.86 1.67 -5.39
CA PRO A 107 15.54 1.62 -6.81
C PRO A 107 16.76 1.23 -7.64
N CYS A 108 16.53 0.49 -8.70
CA CYS A 108 17.57 0.12 -9.66
C CYS A 108 17.86 1.27 -10.62
N ALA A 109 19.10 1.47 -11.02
CA ALA A 109 19.47 2.45 -12.04
C ALA A 109 19.22 1.90 -13.46
N THR A 110 19.36 0.57 -13.64
CA THR A 110 19.16 -0.13 -14.91
C THR A 110 18.32 -1.39 -14.73
N LEU A 111 17.82 -1.95 -15.84
CA LEU A 111 17.10 -3.24 -15.81
C LEU A 111 17.98 -4.40 -15.34
N ASP A 112 19.27 -4.36 -15.64
CA ASP A 112 20.21 -5.43 -15.29
C ASP A 112 20.43 -5.56 -13.78
N GLU A 113 20.11 -4.50 -13.03
CA GLU A 113 20.18 -4.50 -11.58
C GLU A 113 18.90 -5.08 -10.92
N VAL A 114 17.84 -5.25 -11.69
CA VAL A 114 16.56 -5.74 -11.17
C VAL A 114 16.68 -7.23 -10.82
N SER A 115 16.27 -7.57 -9.62
CA SER A 115 16.26 -8.95 -9.13
C SER A 115 15.13 -9.16 -8.13
N LEU A 116 14.90 -10.40 -7.70
CA LEU A 116 13.92 -10.68 -6.63
C LEU A 116 14.27 -10.00 -5.31
N ALA A 117 15.56 -9.78 -5.04
CA ALA A 117 16.00 -9.06 -3.84
C ALA A 117 15.98 -7.52 -4.02
N ARG A 118 15.84 -7.05 -5.26
CA ARG A 118 15.85 -5.62 -5.60
C ARG A 118 14.86 -5.35 -6.74
N PRO A 119 13.55 -5.43 -6.46
CA PRO A 119 12.51 -5.44 -7.49
C PRO A 119 12.08 -4.07 -7.99
N PHE A 120 12.53 -2.97 -7.36
CA PHE A 120 12.05 -1.63 -7.72
C PHE A 120 12.84 -1.01 -8.85
N TYR A 121 12.10 -0.61 -9.88
CA TYR A 121 12.63 0.02 -11.07
C TYR A 121 12.60 1.56 -10.97
N PRO A 122 13.61 2.28 -11.47
CA PRO A 122 13.65 3.73 -11.40
C PRO A 122 12.60 4.39 -12.31
N LEU A 123 11.88 5.32 -11.74
CA LEU A 123 10.78 6.04 -12.39
C LEU A 123 11.18 6.93 -13.57
N LYS A 124 12.47 7.27 -13.74
CA LYS A 124 12.89 8.37 -14.61
C LYS A 124 13.55 7.98 -15.93
N SER A 125 13.92 6.73 -16.14
CA SER A 125 14.83 6.42 -17.25
C SER A 125 14.20 5.76 -18.48
N MET A 126 12.93 5.42 -18.46
CA MET A 126 12.32 4.70 -19.60
C MET A 126 10.86 5.09 -19.84
N ALA A 127 10.66 6.26 -20.42
CA ALA A 127 9.40 6.56 -21.10
C ALA A 127 9.31 5.65 -22.35
N GLY A 128 8.38 4.70 -22.37
CA GLY A 128 8.14 3.86 -23.55
C GLY A 128 7.13 2.75 -23.30
N ALA A 129 6.45 2.35 -24.37
CA ALA A 129 5.58 1.18 -24.37
C ALA A 129 6.39 -0.10 -24.03
N GLY A 130 5.80 -1.00 -23.23
CA GLY A 130 6.44 -2.27 -22.90
C GLY A 130 7.30 -2.27 -21.62
N GLN A 131 7.35 -1.19 -20.86
CA GLN A 131 8.13 -1.11 -19.62
C GLN A 131 7.74 -2.19 -18.60
N MET A 132 6.43 -2.42 -18.41
CA MET A 132 5.93 -3.45 -17.51
C MET A 132 6.31 -4.86 -17.97
N ALA A 133 6.24 -5.13 -19.28
CA ALA A 133 6.65 -6.42 -19.84
C ALA A 133 8.15 -6.67 -19.64
N ARG A 134 8.99 -5.66 -19.82
CA ARG A 134 10.44 -5.77 -19.58
C ARG A 134 10.77 -5.98 -18.12
N LEU A 135 10.08 -5.29 -17.21
CA LEU A 135 10.21 -5.50 -15.78
C LEU A 135 9.76 -6.91 -15.37
N ALA A 136 8.63 -7.37 -15.90
CA ALA A 136 8.15 -8.73 -15.66
C ALA A 136 9.16 -9.78 -16.17
N ALA A 137 9.75 -9.56 -17.36
CA ALA A 137 10.80 -10.42 -17.89
C ALA A 137 12.04 -10.46 -16.99
N ALA A 138 12.52 -9.29 -16.54
CA ALA A 138 13.68 -9.20 -15.64
C ALA A 138 13.46 -9.90 -14.30
N LEU A 139 12.21 -9.94 -13.81
CA LEU A 139 11.82 -10.65 -12.60
C LEU A 139 11.42 -12.11 -12.82
N GLY A 140 11.46 -12.62 -14.05
CA GLY A 140 11.02 -13.98 -14.36
C GLY A 140 9.51 -14.19 -14.22
N LEU A 141 8.70 -13.15 -14.38
CA LEU A 141 7.24 -13.18 -14.16
C LEU A 141 6.44 -13.45 -15.46
N ASN A 142 7.09 -13.67 -16.59
CA ASN A 142 6.41 -13.77 -17.90
C ASN A 142 5.41 -14.93 -17.98
N ASP A 143 5.65 -16.02 -17.25
CA ASP A 143 4.82 -17.22 -17.28
C ASP A 143 3.78 -17.27 -16.14
N ALA A 144 3.76 -16.27 -15.28
CA ALA A 144 2.92 -16.27 -14.07
C ALA A 144 1.58 -15.52 -14.26
N ALA A 145 1.32 -15.00 -15.46
CA ALA A 145 0.11 -14.28 -15.84
C ALA A 145 -0.90 -15.15 -16.62
N ALA A 146 -0.66 -16.46 -16.73
CA ALA A 146 -1.59 -17.41 -17.34
C ALA A 146 -2.48 -18.08 -16.29
#